data_57d4493a76e38fe0d3bd256f88f83323
#
_entry.id   57d4493a76e38fe0d3bd256f88f83323
#
_cell.length_a   1.000
_cell.length_b   1.000
_cell.length_c   1.000
_cell.angle_alpha   90.00
_cell.angle_beta   90.00
_cell.angle_gamma   90.00
#
_symmetry.space_group_name_H-M   'P 1'
#
loop_
_entity.id
_entity.type
_entity.pdbx_description
1 polymer ?
#
loop_
_entity_poly.entity_id
_entity_poly.type
_entity_poly.pdbx_seq_one_letter_code
_entity_poly.pdbx_strand_id
1 'polypeptide(L)'
;MAERSTVTGSATTSSAAAGSAPAGSAPAGGTDPVRRRGYRLMAGLLVVVMLGGTLPIPLYVLYERQMGFGPLGVTVVFAAYVIGTLSALVMFGDLSDHVGRRKVLAVGVGCAAVSTAGFLIASGIAPGIGLLIAARIVSGLAAGFVTGTATAALAELQPRGDRQAAAVVASGANMTGLGLGPLIAGLFAAYVALPTRGVFWFYLGLCALALVALKVIPETVRDPVQRISLRPRLGAPPQMRAAVLGACLGVFAAFSILGFFSSLVPTFLHGILGVANLALIGAASFLVFITAAITQAASARLPAYRSMSTGLPLLLVCLAALESALFARALWLFLAGTVIGGVAVGLIFRSGLSEINRLAEPRRRAAVVSTFFAAAYLGLGLPPVLTGLISQAVGTVDASAWTSGITGLIVAAAIVVVLRAFGAPRSAMPPSTPSDSWCCPAEPADLLRSRAD
;
A
#
# COMPACT_ATOMS: atom_id res chain seq x y z
N MET A 1 -60.18 33.72 -76.04
CA MET A 1 -59.39 34.92 -75.67
C MET A 1 -59.16 34.76 -74.15
N ALA A 2 -58.14 34.18 -73.76
CA ALA A 2 -56.91 34.60 -73.14
C ALA A 2 -57.17 35.47 -71.89
N GLU A 3 -56.89 34.98 -70.74
CA GLU A 3 -55.80 35.51 -69.92
C GLU A 3 -55.52 34.63 -68.63
N ARG A 4 -54.28 34.39 -68.50
CA ARG A 4 -53.74 33.67 -67.34
C ARG A 4 -53.61 34.60 -66.14
N SER A 5 -53.90 34.15 -64.98
CA SER A 5 -53.39 34.79 -63.74
C SER A 5 -52.80 33.76 -62.80
N THR A 6 -51.52 33.86 -62.66
CA THR A 6 -50.71 33.07 -61.75
C THR A 6 -50.83 33.58 -60.33
N VAL A 7 -51.18 32.69 -59.40
CA VAL A 7 -51.07 32.96 -57.94
C VAL A 7 -49.90 32.17 -57.36
N THR A 8 -48.89 32.89 -57.00
CA THR A 8 -47.76 32.40 -56.25
C THR A 8 -48.13 32.28 -54.80
N GLY A 9 -48.22 31.02 -54.30
CA GLY A 9 -48.35 30.72 -52.88
C GLY A 9 -46.95 30.51 -52.27
N SER A 10 -46.54 31.38 -51.38
CA SER A 10 -45.35 31.28 -50.59
C SER A 10 -45.57 30.29 -49.41
N ALA A 11 -44.98 29.15 -49.47
CA ALA A 11 -44.91 28.22 -48.35
C ALA A 11 -43.81 28.67 -47.38
N THR A 12 -44.18 29.14 -46.22
CA THR A 12 -43.28 29.40 -45.08
C THR A 12 -42.98 28.08 -44.40
N THR A 13 -41.79 27.51 -44.66
CA THR A 13 -41.23 26.42 -43.91
C THR A 13 -40.72 26.92 -42.57
N SER A 14 -41.48 26.66 -41.51
CA SER A 14 -41.04 26.81 -40.14
C SER A 14 -39.98 25.76 -39.84
N SER A 15 -38.69 26.15 -39.90
CA SER A 15 -37.56 25.36 -39.40
C SER A 15 -37.57 25.42 -37.88
N ALA A 16 -38.05 24.36 -37.24
CA ALA A 16 -37.86 24.14 -35.81
C ALA A 16 -36.38 23.91 -35.56
N ALA A 17 -35.68 24.95 -35.08
CA ALA A 17 -34.31 24.83 -34.55
C ALA A 17 -34.36 23.92 -33.31
N ALA A 18 -33.91 22.68 -33.48
CA ALA A 18 -33.54 21.80 -32.38
C ALA A 18 -32.39 22.48 -31.66
N GLY A 19 -32.67 23.08 -30.52
CA GLY A 19 -31.68 23.61 -29.61
C GLY A 19 -30.75 22.49 -29.15
N SER A 20 -29.54 22.47 -29.72
CA SER A 20 -28.43 21.75 -29.17
C SER A 20 -28.15 22.31 -27.78
N ALA A 21 -28.55 21.56 -26.74
CA ALA A 21 -28.12 21.83 -25.38
C ALA A 21 -26.59 21.95 -25.38
N PRO A 22 -26.02 23.02 -24.81
CA PRO A 22 -24.57 23.12 -24.75
C PRO A 22 -24.08 21.95 -23.91
N ALA A 23 -23.22 21.09 -24.51
CA ALA A 23 -22.43 20.11 -23.79
C ALA A 23 -21.77 20.84 -22.63
N GLY A 24 -22.16 20.48 -21.41
CA GLY A 24 -21.66 21.09 -20.20
C GLY A 24 -20.15 21.19 -20.26
N SER A 25 -19.65 22.38 -20.46
CA SER A 25 -18.24 22.71 -20.34
C SER A 25 -17.79 22.24 -18.95
N ALA A 26 -16.94 21.23 -18.92
CA ALA A 26 -16.23 20.84 -17.70
C ALA A 26 -15.61 22.12 -17.10
N PRO A 27 -15.81 22.41 -15.81
CA PRO A 27 -15.32 23.66 -15.24
C PRO A 27 -13.80 23.67 -15.37
N ALA A 28 -13.31 24.61 -16.16
CA ALA A 28 -11.90 24.90 -16.30
C ALA A 28 -11.32 25.24 -14.91
N GLY A 29 -10.39 24.42 -14.44
CA GLY A 29 -9.20 24.84 -13.73
C GLY A 29 -9.30 25.61 -12.41
N GLY A 30 -10.41 25.71 -11.72
CA GLY A 30 -10.49 26.22 -10.35
C GLY A 30 -10.32 25.06 -9.37
N THR A 31 -9.21 25.00 -8.67
CA THR A 31 -9.00 23.98 -7.62
C THR A 31 -9.97 24.28 -6.47
N ASP A 32 -11.06 23.52 -6.39
CA ASP A 32 -12.04 23.61 -5.31
C ASP A 32 -11.29 23.53 -3.95
N PRO A 33 -11.32 24.59 -3.12
CA PRO A 33 -10.60 24.64 -1.87
C PRO A 33 -11.01 23.53 -0.89
N VAL A 34 -12.27 23.08 -0.94
CA VAL A 34 -12.80 21.99 -0.12
C VAL A 34 -12.14 20.67 -0.53
N ARG A 35 -12.06 20.41 -1.84
CA ARG A 35 -11.40 19.22 -2.38
C ARG A 35 -9.91 19.18 -2.06
N ARG A 36 -9.21 20.33 -2.19
CA ARG A 36 -7.79 20.45 -1.85
C ARG A 36 -7.53 20.24 -0.36
N ARG A 37 -8.41 20.78 0.51
CA ARG A 37 -8.34 20.55 1.97
C ARG A 37 -8.60 19.08 2.30
N GLY A 38 -9.65 18.49 1.73
CA GLY A 38 -9.97 17.07 1.90
C GLY A 38 -8.80 16.15 1.50
N TYR A 39 -8.14 16.44 0.37
CA TYR A 39 -6.97 15.69 -0.10
C TYR A 39 -5.80 15.71 0.90
N ARG A 40 -5.47 16.89 1.46
CA ARG A 40 -4.40 17.02 2.46
C ARG A 40 -4.73 16.31 3.77
N LEU A 41 -5.98 16.47 4.25
CA LEU A 41 -6.44 15.81 5.47
C LEU A 41 -6.45 14.29 5.30
N MET A 42 -6.82 13.78 4.12
CA MET A 42 -6.79 12.35 3.82
C MET A 42 -5.36 11.79 3.83
N ALA A 43 -4.39 12.50 3.23
CA ALA A 43 -2.98 12.13 3.30
C ALA A 43 -2.46 12.12 4.75
N GLY A 44 -2.82 13.13 5.55
CA GLY A 44 -2.48 13.20 6.97
C GLY A 44 -3.10 12.06 7.78
N LEU A 45 -4.36 11.71 7.53
CA LEU A 45 -5.02 10.58 8.18
C LEU A 45 -4.31 9.25 7.88
N LEU A 46 -3.91 9.03 6.62
CA LEU A 46 -3.14 7.86 6.24
C LEU A 46 -1.81 7.80 6.99
N VAL A 47 -1.09 8.92 7.09
CA VAL A 47 0.16 9.01 7.90
C VAL A 47 -0.12 8.64 9.36
N VAL A 48 -1.16 9.19 9.98
CA VAL A 48 -1.49 8.93 11.39
C VAL A 48 -1.76 7.45 11.63
N VAL A 49 -2.58 6.80 10.80
CA VAL A 49 -2.91 5.38 11.03
C VAL A 49 -1.71 4.47 10.77
N MET A 50 -0.92 4.75 9.73
CA MET A 50 0.30 3.97 9.45
C MET A 50 1.36 4.13 10.54
N LEU A 51 1.48 5.32 11.14
CA LEU A 51 2.33 5.58 12.30
C LEU A 51 2.00 4.65 13.46
N GLY A 52 0.72 4.47 13.78
CA GLY A 52 0.28 3.56 14.84
C GLY A 52 0.66 2.11 14.61
N GLY A 53 0.71 1.67 13.34
CA GLY A 53 1.10 0.30 12.98
C GLY A 53 2.54 -0.05 13.37
N THR A 54 3.44 0.91 13.45
CA THR A 54 4.87 0.72 13.74
C THR A 54 5.34 1.34 15.06
N LEU A 55 4.45 2.05 15.75
CA LEU A 55 4.74 2.72 17.01
C LEU A 55 5.36 1.80 18.07
N PRO A 56 4.92 0.54 18.27
CA PRO A 56 5.48 -0.33 19.31
C PRO A 56 6.90 -0.86 19.02
N ILE A 57 7.47 -0.63 17.82
CA ILE A 57 8.74 -1.26 17.38
C ILE A 57 9.88 -1.02 18.37
N PRO A 58 10.28 0.22 18.73
CA PRO A 58 11.39 0.42 19.67
C PRO A 58 11.06 -0.06 21.10
N LEU A 59 9.78 -0.18 21.42
CA LEU A 59 9.31 -0.58 22.75
C LEU A 59 9.41 -2.09 22.98
N TYR A 60 9.62 -2.90 21.95
CA TYR A 60 9.78 -4.34 22.09
C TYR A 60 10.93 -4.70 23.04
N VAL A 61 12.04 -3.97 23.01
CA VAL A 61 13.15 -4.15 23.94
C VAL A 61 12.71 -3.99 25.40
N LEU A 62 11.80 -3.05 25.66
CA LEU A 62 11.26 -2.82 27.01
C LEU A 62 10.25 -3.92 27.40
N TYR A 63 9.41 -4.36 26.47
CA TYR A 63 8.45 -5.44 26.70
C TYR A 63 9.14 -6.79 26.92
N GLU A 64 10.21 -7.13 26.17
CA GLU A 64 11.03 -8.30 26.39
C GLU A 64 11.53 -8.36 27.84
N ARG A 65 12.05 -7.24 28.36
CA ARG A 65 12.54 -7.13 29.72
C ARG A 65 11.45 -7.21 30.79
N GLN A 66 10.30 -6.57 30.53
CA GLN A 66 9.19 -6.50 31.51
C GLN A 66 8.38 -7.79 31.60
N MET A 67 8.24 -8.52 30.49
CA MET A 67 7.37 -9.69 30.37
C MET A 67 8.12 -11.01 30.21
N GLY A 68 9.47 -10.97 30.08
CA GLY A 68 10.31 -12.15 30.05
C GLY A 68 10.22 -13.04 28.79
N PHE A 69 9.71 -12.51 27.67
CA PHE A 69 9.70 -13.25 26.42
C PHE A 69 10.92 -12.92 25.56
N GLY A 70 11.42 -13.91 24.81
CA GLY A 70 12.60 -13.74 23.93
C GLY A 70 12.25 -13.28 22.51
N PRO A 71 13.23 -13.29 21.59
CA PRO A 71 13.10 -12.84 20.20
C PRO A 71 11.92 -13.46 19.44
N LEU A 72 11.62 -14.74 19.68
CA LEU A 72 10.44 -15.38 19.09
C LEU A 72 9.15 -14.69 19.52
N GLY A 73 9.01 -14.32 20.79
CA GLY A 73 7.84 -13.59 21.28
C GLY A 73 7.65 -12.26 20.55
N VAL A 74 8.73 -11.50 20.34
CA VAL A 74 8.73 -10.25 19.56
C VAL A 74 8.23 -10.48 18.14
N THR A 75 8.78 -11.49 17.44
CA THR A 75 8.43 -11.75 16.05
C THR A 75 7.00 -12.26 15.90
N VAL A 76 6.48 -13.05 16.86
CA VAL A 76 5.08 -13.50 16.89
C VAL A 76 4.14 -12.32 17.13
N VAL A 77 4.43 -11.45 18.11
CA VAL A 77 3.66 -10.22 18.36
C VAL A 77 3.65 -9.34 17.13
N PHE A 78 4.78 -9.19 16.44
CA PHE A 78 4.84 -8.42 15.19
C PHE A 78 4.04 -9.09 14.07
N ALA A 79 4.16 -10.40 13.87
CA ALA A 79 3.46 -11.14 12.82
C ALA A 79 1.93 -11.11 13.00
N ALA A 80 1.43 -10.99 14.22
CA ALA A 80 0.01 -10.82 14.49
C ALA A 80 -0.60 -9.58 13.79
N TYR A 81 0.18 -8.50 13.63
CA TYR A 81 -0.20 -7.34 12.81
C TYR A 81 -0.46 -7.73 11.35
N VAL A 82 0.38 -8.60 10.78
CA VAL A 82 0.24 -9.07 9.40
C VAL A 82 -1.07 -9.83 9.21
N ILE A 83 -1.44 -10.68 10.18
CA ILE A 83 -2.71 -11.42 10.15
C ILE A 83 -3.89 -10.44 10.09
N GLY A 84 -3.92 -9.42 10.94
CA GLY A 84 -4.96 -8.39 10.93
C GLY A 84 -5.03 -7.65 9.59
N THR A 85 -3.87 -7.23 9.06
CA THR A 85 -3.82 -6.46 7.80
C THR A 85 -4.27 -7.29 6.61
N LEU A 86 -3.80 -8.55 6.50
CA LEU A 86 -4.21 -9.45 5.43
C LEU A 86 -5.72 -9.76 5.51
N SER A 87 -6.24 -10.01 6.70
CA SER A 87 -7.67 -10.25 6.88
C SER A 87 -8.50 -9.05 6.40
N ALA A 88 -8.10 -7.82 6.75
CA ALA A 88 -8.79 -6.62 6.29
C ALA A 88 -8.71 -6.43 4.77
N LEU A 89 -7.52 -6.59 4.17
CA LEU A 89 -7.32 -6.39 2.74
C LEU A 89 -8.03 -7.44 1.88
N VAL A 90 -7.99 -8.72 2.31
CA VAL A 90 -8.53 -9.83 1.51
C VAL A 90 -10.05 -9.93 1.66
N MET A 91 -10.58 -9.71 2.87
CA MET A 91 -12.02 -9.86 3.15
C MET A 91 -12.82 -8.59 2.91
N PHE A 92 -12.22 -7.41 3.13
CA PHE A 92 -12.93 -6.13 3.16
C PHE A 92 -12.39 -5.11 2.13
N GLY A 93 -11.58 -5.53 1.16
CA GLY A 93 -10.98 -4.64 0.15
C GLY A 93 -12.01 -3.78 -0.60
N ASP A 94 -13.16 -4.34 -0.94
CA ASP A 94 -14.23 -3.64 -1.67
C ASP A 94 -15.26 -2.97 -0.72
N LEU A 95 -15.14 -3.14 0.62
CA LEU A 95 -16.14 -2.68 1.59
C LEU A 95 -16.39 -1.18 1.51
N SER A 96 -15.34 -0.40 1.26
CA SER A 96 -15.44 1.05 1.22
C SER A 96 -16.21 1.58 0.01
N ASP A 97 -16.32 0.80 -1.06
CA ASP A 97 -17.11 1.13 -2.25
C ASP A 97 -18.62 0.92 -2.02
N HIS A 98 -18.95 0.02 -1.05
CA HIS A 98 -20.33 -0.33 -0.71
C HIS A 98 -20.91 0.49 0.45
N VAL A 99 -20.10 0.79 1.45
CA VAL A 99 -20.56 1.42 2.71
C VAL A 99 -20.24 2.92 2.73
N GLY A 100 -19.30 3.37 1.92
CA GLY A 100 -18.76 4.73 1.87
C GLY A 100 -17.37 4.83 2.51
N ARG A 101 -16.53 5.70 1.94
CA ARG A 101 -15.12 5.86 2.35
C ARG A 101 -15.00 6.32 3.80
N ARG A 102 -15.78 7.33 4.21
CA ARG A 102 -15.68 7.91 5.55
C ARG A 102 -16.01 6.92 6.66
N LYS A 103 -17.02 6.07 6.47
CA LYS A 103 -17.43 5.08 7.48
C LYS A 103 -16.34 4.04 7.70
N VAL A 104 -15.74 3.51 6.61
CA VAL A 104 -14.66 2.52 6.71
C VAL A 104 -13.40 3.14 7.33
N LEU A 105 -13.07 4.38 6.98
CA LEU A 105 -11.96 5.11 7.61
C LEU A 105 -12.21 5.36 9.11
N ALA A 106 -13.45 5.69 9.51
CA ALA A 106 -13.80 5.86 10.92
C ALA A 106 -13.63 4.55 11.71
N VAL A 107 -14.06 3.42 11.13
CA VAL A 107 -13.83 2.08 11.72
C VAL A 107 -12.32 1.80 11.83
N GLY A 108 -11.55 2.10 10.79
CA GLY A 108 -10.09 1.92 10.81
C GLY A 108 -9.39 2.75 11.90
N VAL A 109 -9.74 4.04 12.03
CA VAL A 109 -9.21 4.90 13.10
C VAL A 109 -9.69 4.43 14.48
N GLY A 110 -10.94 3.95 14.59
CA GLY A 110 -11.48 3.34 15.80
C GLY A 110 -10.69 2.09 16.21
N CYS A 111 -10.40 1.19 15.28
CA CYS A 111 -9.53 0.04 15.51
C CYS A 111 -8.12 0.47 15.98
N ALA A 112 -7.54 1.52 15.38
CA ALA A 112 -6.25 2.06 15.82
C ALA A 112 -6.30 2.56 17.27
N ALA A 113 -7.37 3.26 17.66
CA ALA A 113 -7.57 3.71 19.04
C ALA A 113 -7.75 2.54 20.02
N VAL A 114 -8.56 1.53 19.67
CA VAL A 114 -8.75 0.31 20.47
C VAL A 114 -7.46 -0.47 20.64
N SER A 115 -6.70 -0.65 19.57
CA SER A 115 -5.35 -1.25 19.62
C SER A 115 -4.44 -0.50 20.59
N THR A 116 -4.45 0.83 20.52
CA THR A 116 -3.62 1.69 21.38
C THR A 116 -4.04 1.58 22.86
N ALA A 117 -5.33 1.50 23.14
CA ALA A 117 -5.82 1.21 24.49
C ALA A 117 -5.34 -0.17 24.98
N GLY A 118 -5.34 -1.19 24.10
CA GLY A 118 -4.76 -2.50 24.39
C GLY A 118 -3.29 -2.45 24.78
N PHE A 119 -2.47 -1.67 24.05
CA PHE A 119 -1.06 -1.44 24.40
C PHE A 119 -0.90 -0.69 25.73
N LEU A 120 -1.73 0.31 26.03
CA LEU A 120 -1.72 1.00 27.32
C LEU A 120 -2.01 0.06 28.48
N ILE A 121 -3.01 -0.82 28.32
CA ILE A 121 -3.36 -1.81 29.34
C ILE A 121 -2.21 -2.81 29.51
N ALA A 122 -1.66 -3.34 28.43
CA ALA A 122 -0.53 -4.25 28.45
C ALA A 122 0.73 -3.63 29.07
N SER A 123 0.92 -2.31 28.92
CA SER A 123 2.08 -1.60 29.48
C SER A 123 1.93 -1.29 30.98
N GLY A 124 0.78 -1.53 31.59
CA GLY A 124 0.57 -1.05 32.94
C GLY A 124 -0.34 -1.86 33.86
N ILE A 125 -1.51 -2.24 33.39
CA ILE A 125 -2.57 -2.81 34.25
C ILE A 125 -2.52 -4.33 34.24
N ALA A 126 -2.37 -4.92 33.04
CA ALA A 126 -2.35 -6.37 32.83
C ALA A 126 -1.27 -6.73 31.82
N PRO A 127 0.02 -6.77 32.25
CA PRO A 127 1.12 -7.13 31.36
C PRO A 127 0.96 -8.59 30.92
N GLY A 128 1.01 -8.80 29.58
CA GLY A 128 0.88 -10.12 28.99
C GLY A 128 1.02 -10.12 27.46
N ILE A 129 1.75 -11.11 26.94
CA ILE A 129 1.98 -11.26 25.50
C ILE A 129 0.67 -11.46 24.73
N GLY A 130 -0.33 -12.14 25.29
CA GLY A 130 -1.63 -12.35 24.64
C GLY A 130 -2.35 -11.05 24.33
N LEU A 131 -2.30 -10.07 25.23
CA LEU A 131 -2.91 -8.75 25.00
C LEU A 131 -2.13 -7.95 23.95
N LEU A 132 -0.79 -8.07 23.91
CA LEU A 132 0.01 -7.47 22.85
C LEU A 132 -0.33 -8.07 21.49
N ILE A 133 -0.51 -9.39 21.39
CA ILE A 133 -0.94 -10.09 20.17
C ILE A 133 -2.32 -9.60 19.73
N ALA A 134 -3.29 -9.53 20.63
CA ALA A 134 -4.62 -9.05 20.32
C ALA A 134 -4.60 -7.59 19.84
N ALA A 135 -3.88 -6.70 20.54
CA ALA A 135 -3.70 -5.31 20.14
C ALA A 135 -3.05 -5.21 18.75
N ARG A 136 -2.10 -6.08 18.42
CA ARG A 136 -1.44 -6.14 17.11
C ARG A 136 -2.38 -6.57 15.99
N ILE A 137 -3.24 -7.57 16.21
CA ILE A 137 -4.25 -7.98 15.23
C ILE A 137 -5.17 -6.79 14.92
N VAL A 138 -5.67 -6.10 15.96
CA VAL A 138 -6.55 -4.93 15.80
C VAL A 138 -5.83 -3.77 15.11
N SER A 139 -4.55 -3.53 15.41
CA SER A 139 -3.71 -2.55 14.70
C SER A 139 -3.57 -2.90 13.22
N GLY A 140 -3.40 -4.19 12.91
CA GLY A 140 -3.34 -4.67 11.53
C GLY A 140 -4.68 -4.45 10.79
N LEU A 141 -5.82 -4.73 11.42
CA LEU A 141 -7.14 -4.43 10.86
C LEU A 141 -7.27 -2.94 10.51
N ALA A 142 -6.84 -2.06 11.44
CA ALA A 142 -6.82 -0.62 11.21
C ALA A 142 -6.03 -0.23 9.95
N ALA A 143 -4.81 -0.74 9.82
CA ALA A 143 -3.95 -0.50 8.68
C ALA A 143 -4.57 -1.01 7.37
N GLY A 144 -5.14 -2.21 7.37
CA GLY A 144 -5.76 -2.79 6.19
C GLY A 144 -6.99 -2.01 5.72
N PHE A 145 -7.89 -1.62 6.62
CA PHE A 145 -9.06 -0.78 6.30
C PHE A 145 -8.65 0.57 5.73
N VAL A 146 -7.64 1.21 6.34
CA VAL A 146 -7.26 2.57 5.96
C VAL A 146 -6.42 2.61 4.69
N THR A 147 -5.47 1.68 4.49
CA THR A 147 -4.57 1.70 3.33
C THR A 147 -5.33 1.70 2.01
N GLY A 148 -6.23 0.74 1.81
CA GLY A 148 -7.01 0.64 0.57
C GLY A 148 -7.95 1.82 0.39
N THR A 149 -8.75 2.13 1.44
CA THR A 149 -9.77 3.18 1.40
C THR A 149 -9.18 4.57 1.22
N ALA A 150 -8.10 4.92 1.96
CA ALA A 150 -7.47 6.23 1.84
C ALA A 150 -6.75 6.40 0.49
N THR A 151 -6.14 5.35 -0.05
CA THR A 151 -5.52 5.39 -1.38
C THR A 151 -6.55 5.69 -2.46
N ALA A 152 -7.72 5.03 -2.43
CA ALA A 152 -8.81 5.29 -3.35
C ALA A 152 -9.36 6.71 -3.17
N ALA A 153 -9.62 7.14 -1.94
CA ALA A 153 -10.11 8.50 -1.66
C ALA A 153 -9.11 9.58 -2.09
N LEU A 154 -7.80 9.36 -1.94
CA LEU A 154 -6.78 10.27 -2.46
C LEU A 154 -6.83 10.41 -3.98
N ALA A 155 -7.04 9.30 -4.71
CA ALA A 155 -7.19 9.34 -6.16
C ALA A 155 -8.45 10.11 -6.59
N GLU A 156 -9.56 9.96 -5.85
CA GLU A 156 -10.83 10.64 -6.08
C GLU A 156 -10.77 12.14 -5.72
N LEU A 157 -10.06 12.50 -4.64
CA LEU A 157 -9.94 13.88 -4.15
C LEU A 157 -8.82 14.67 -4.83
N GLN A 158 -8.00 14.07 -5.68
CA GLN A 158 -6.87 14.75 -6.31
C GLN A 158 -7.35 15.95 -7.15
N PRO A 159 -6.88 17.19 -6.87
CA PRO A 159 -7.46 18.40 -7.42
C PRO A 159 -7.37 18.53 -8.95
N ARG A 160 -6.31 17.96 -9.57
CA ARG A 160 -6.06 18.02 -11.01
C ARG A 160 -6.47 16.75 -11.75
N GLY A 161 -7.05 15.75 -11.07
CA GLY A 161 -7.39 14.46 -11.67
C GLY A 161 -6.16 13.57 -11.99
N ASP A 162 -4.95 13.97 -11.57
CA ASP A 162 -3.73 13.22 -11.81
C ASP A 162 -3.63 12.02 -10.86
N ARG A 163 -4.01 10.85 -11.37
CA ARG A 163 -3.97 9.59 -10.62
C ARG A 163 -2.56 9.16 -10.26
N GLN A 164 -1.57 9.51 -11.07
CA GLN A 164 -0.17 9.16 -10.79
C GLN A 164 0.37 9.97 -9.62
N ALA A 165 0.10 11.28 -9.58
CA ALA A 165 0.44 12.12 -8.45
C ALA A 165 -0.28 11.67 -7.16
N ALA A 166 -1.55 11.26 -7.24
CA ALA A 166 -2.27 10.72 -6.10
C ALA A 166 -1.64 9.43 -5.57
N ALA A 167 -1.22 8.52 -6.45
CA ALA A 167 -0.55 7.28 -6.07
C ALA A 167 0.80 7.53 -5.39
N VAL A 168 1.58 8.51 -5.87
CA VAL A 168 2.85 8.92 -5.24
C VAL A 168 2.61 9.48 -3.84
N VAL A 169 1.59 10.32 -3.67
CA VAL A 169 1.23 10.88 -2.34
C VAL A 169 0.74 9.79 -1.39
N ALA A 170 -0.13 8.88 -1.86
CA ALA A 170 -0.61 7.76 -1.04
C ALA A 170 0.53 6.85 -0.58
N SER A 171 1.42 6.48 -1.49
CA SER A 171 2.58 5.63 -1.21
C SER A 171 3.58 6.33 -0.28
N GLY A 172 3.87 7.62 -0.53
CA GLY A 172 4.72 8.44 0.30
C GLY A 172 4.16 8.63 1.71
N ALA A 173 2.87 8.93 1.84
CA ALA A 173 2.18 9.07 3.13
C ALA A 173 2.21 7.76 3.93
N ASN A 174 1.98 6.62 3.25
CA ASN A 174 2.04 5.29 3.85
C ASN A 174 3.43 5.01 4.44
N MET A 175 4.50 5.14 3.64
CA MET A 175 5.87 4.88 4.07
C MET A 175 6.36 5.88 5.12
N THR A 176 5.99 7.15 4.97
CA THR A 176 6.33 8.19 5.97
C THR A 176 5.66 7.88 7.31
N GLY A 177 4.39 7.49 7.30
CA GLY A 177 3.68 7.08 8.51
C GLY A 177 4.35 5.90 9.19
N LEU A 178 4.64 4.82 8.43
CA LEU A 178 5.35 3.64 8.93
C LEU A 178 6.74 4.00 9.50
N GLY A 179 7.44 4.96 8.92
CA GLY A 179 8.73 5.40 9.43
C GLY A 179 8.61 6.28 10.70
N LEU A 180 7.66 7.21 10.74
CA LEU A 180 7.49 8.13 11.86
C LEU A 180 7.13 7.42 13.16
N GLY A 181 6.43 6.27 13.10
CA GLY A 181 6.07 5.48 14.28
C GLY A 181 7.28 5.13 15.15
N PRO A 182 8.27 4.40 14.63
CA PRO A 182 9.46 4.05 15.40
C PRO A 182 10.28 5.26 15.87
N LEU A 183 10.38 6.31 15.04
CA LEU A 183 11.10 7.52 15.41
C LEU A 183 10.46 8.20 16.62
N ILE A 184 9.15 8.45 16.56
CA ILE A 184 8.41 9.10 17.65
C ILE A 184 8.44 8.23 18.91
N ALA A 185 8.20 6.92 18.78
CA ALA A 185 8.22 6.02 19.91
C ALA A 185 9.62 5.92 20.55
N GLY A 186 10.67 5.89 19.74
CA GLY A 186 12.06 5.93 20.23
C GLY A 186 12.41 7.21 20.99
N LEU A 187 11.95 8.36 20.47
CA LEU A 187 12.12 9.66 21.16
C LEU A 187 11.37 9.68 22.50
N PHE A 188 10.11 9.22 22.54
CA PHE A 188 9.36 9.13 23.79
C PHE A 188 10.02 8.17 24.78
N ALA A 189 10.48 7.00 24.31
CA ALA A 189 11.13 6.02 25.16
C ALA A 189 12.47 6.49 25.72
N ALA A 190 13.20 7.37 25.01
CA ALA A 190 14.50 7.89 25.44
C ALA A 190 14.38 9.12 26.35
N TYR A 191 13.39 9.97 26.15
CA TYR A 191 13.38 11.31 26.74
C TYR A 191 12.13 11.67 27.57
N VAL A 192 11.09 10.82 27.56
CA VAL A 192 9.85 11.07 28.31
C VAL A 192 9.76 10.16 29.53
N ALA A 193 9.29 10.71 30.66
CA ALA A 193 9.21 10.00 31.95
C ALA A 193 8.36 8.71 31.95
N LEU A 194 7.42 8.58 30.98
CA LEU A 194 6.58 7.38 30.81
C LEU A 194 6.91 6.70 29.47
N PRO A 195 8.04 5.99 29.35
CA PRO A 195 8.57 5.51 28.07
C PRO A 195 7.62 4.59 27.32
N THR A 196 6.88 3.73 28.03
CA THR A 196 5.96 2.75 27.42
C THR A 196 4.51 3.21 27.33
N ARG A 197 4.14 4.33 27.97
CA ARG A 197 2.75 4.82 28.01
C ARG A 197 2.56 6.16 27.34
N GLY A 198 3.52 7.09 27.49
CA GLY A 198 3.40 8.47 27.01
C GLY A 198 3.14 8.55 25.52
N VAL A 199 3.82 7.73 24.73
CA VAL A 199 3.64 7.69 23.28
C VAL A 199 2.23 7.20 22.86
N PHE A 200 1.64 6.28 23.60
CA PHE A 200 0.28 5.78 23.29
C PHE A 200 -0.79 6.82 23.65
N TRP A 201 -0.62 7.58 24.72
CA TRP A 201 -1.50 8.73 25.02
C TRP A 201 -1.40 9.80 23.94
N PHE A 202 -0.20 10.13 23.49
CA PHE A 202 0.01 11.01 22.34
C PHE A 202 -0.69 10.50 21.09
N TYR A 203 -0.56 9.21 20.80
CA TYR A 203 -1.18 8.61 19.62
C TYR A 203 -2.71 8.54 19.71
N LEU A 204 -3.29 8.32 20.89
CA LEU A 204 -4.75 8.45 21.09
C LEU A 204 -5.25 9.86 20.77
N GLY A 205 -4.48 10.89 21.15
CA GLY A 205 -4.77 12.28 20.75
C GLY A 205 -4.77 12.46 19.23
N LEU A 206 -3.81 11.86 18.53
CA LEU A 206 -3.79 11.86 17.05
C LEU A 206 -4.97 11.12 16.44
N CYS A 207 -5.40 9.98 17.02
CA CYS A 207 -6.60 9.26 16.58
C CYS A 207 -7.86 10.11 16.76
N ALA A 208 -8.01 10.80 17.88
CA ALA A 208 -9.12 11.73 18.13
C ALA A 208 -9.13 12.87 17.09
N LEU A 209 -7.97 13.47 16.83
CA LEU A 209 -7.83 14.50 15.78
C LEU A 209 -8.18 13.96 14.39
N ALA A 210 -7.75 12.73 14.05
CA ALA A 210 -8.10 12.08 12.79
C ALA A 210 -9.61 11.84 12.65
N LEU A 211 -10.31 11.44 13.73
CA LEU A 211 -11.78 11.31 13.74
C LEU A 211 -12.48 12.66 13.54
N VAL A 212 -11.94 13.74 14.12
CA VAL A 212 -12.47 15.09 13.88
C VAL A 212 -12.20 15.52 12.42
N ALA A 213 -11.01 15.25 11.89
CA ALA A 213 -10.67 15.56 10.50
C ALA A 213 -11.57 14.83 9.51
N LEU A 214 -12.01 13.60 9.82
CA LEU A 214 -12.98 12.86 8.99
C LEU A 214 -14.32 13.57 8.82
N LYS A 215 -14.75 14.39 9.78
CA LYS A 215 -16.00 15.17 9.65
C LYS A 215 -15.90 16.23 8.56
N VAL A 216 -14.68 16.71 8.29
CA VAL A 216 -14.40 17.76 7.28
C VAL A 216 -14.12 17.18 5.89
N ILE A 217 -13.66 15.93 5.81
CA ILE A 217 -13.37 15.26 4.54
C ILE A 217 -14.69 14.94 3.83
N PRO A 218 -14.89 15.37 2.56
CA PRO A 218 -16.11 15.06 1.81
C PRO A 218 -16.19 13.55 1.51
N GLU A 219 -17.41 13.00 1.56
CA GLU A 219 -17.66 11.63 1.09
C GLU A 219 -17.54 11.61 -0.44
N THR A 220 -16.79 10.65 -0.94
CA THR A 220 -16.50 10.52 -2.37
C THR A 220 -17.40 9.49 -3.08
N VAL A 221 -17.97 8.54 -2.32
CA VAL A 221 -18.93 7.56 -2.85
C VAL A 221 -20.33 8.12 -2.81
N ARG A 222 -20.92 8.40 -3.98
CA ARG A 222 -22.29 8.96 -4.10
C ARG A 222 -23.35 7.87 -4.14
N ASP A 223 -23.09 6.76 -4.82
CA ASP A 223 -24.02 5.66 -5.00
C ASP A 223 -23.40 4.34 -4.50
N PRO A 224 -23.66 3.93 -3.24
CA PRO A 224 -23.12 2.69 -2.70
C PRO A 224 -23.66 1.47 -3.46
N VAL A 225 -22.77 0.60 -3.91
CA VAL A 225 -23.17 -0.64 -4.61
C VAL A 225 -23.81 -1.61 -3.61
N GLN A 226 -25.05 -2.06 -3.88
CA GLN A 226 -25.88 -2.83 -2.92
C GLN A 226 -25.41 -4.27 -2.63
N ARG A 227 -24.48 -4.85 -3.40
CA ARG A 227 -24.05 -6.25 -3.21
C ARG A 227 -22.64 -6.35 -2.68
N ILE A 228 -22.48 -6.58 -1.38
CA ILE A 228 -21.22 -6.88 -0.74
C ILE A 228 -20.80 -8.30 -1.11
N SER A 229 -19.64 -8.46 -1.74
CA SER A 229 -19.05 -9.77 -2.01
C SER A 229 -17.84 -9.97 -1.08
N LEU A 230 -18.03 -10.71 0.01
CA LEU A 230 -16.97 -11.09 0.94
C LEU A 230 -16.08 -12.24 0.43
N ARG A 231 -16.18 -12.59 -0.85
CA ARG A 231 -15.37 -13.68 -1.41
C ARG A 231 -13.93 -13.21 -1.62
N PRO A 232 -12.94 -13.90 -1.05
CA PRO A 232 -11.53 -13.62 -1.30
C PRO A 232 -11.25 -13.72 -2.80
N ARG A 233 -10.75 -12.64 -3.41
CA ARG A 233 -10.39 -12.63 -4.82
C ARG A 233 -8.87 -12.58 -4.92
N LEU A 234 -8.24 -13.75 -4.96
CA LEU A 234 -6.82 -13.91 -5.21
C LEU A 234 -6.62 -14.59 -6.55
N GLY A 235 -5.61 -14.21 -7.31
CA GLY A 235 -5.24 -14.90 -8.54
C GLY A 235 -4.60 -14.02 -9.59
N ALA A 236 -3.95 -14.67 -10.55
CA ALA A 236 -3.36 -14.03 -11.73
C ALA A 236 -3.85 -14.76 -12.99
N PRO A 237 -4.29 -14.02 -14.03
CA PRO A 237 -4.59 -14.59 -15.34
C PRO A 237 -3.38 -15.35 -15.89
N PRO A 238 -3.58 -16.45 -16.65
CA PRO A 238 -2.49 -17.28 -17.16
C PRO A 238 -1.43 -16.49 -17.93
N GLN A 239 -1.86 -15.50 -18.72
CA GLN A 239 -0.99 -14.65 -19.54
C GLN A 239 -0.07 -13.74 -18.75
N MET A 240 -0.42 -13.44 -17.49
CA MET A 240 0.33 -12.52 -16.60
C MET A 240 1.10 -13.27 -15.50
N ARG A 241 0.99 -14.58 -15.38
CA ARG A 241 1.52 -15.34 -14.23
C ARG A 241 3.00 -15.10 -13.97
N ALA A 242 3.83 -15.08 -15.02
CA ALA A 242 5.26 -14.84 -14.86
C ALA A 242 5.58 -13.43 -14.33
N ALA A 243 4.93 -12.39 -14.87
CA ALA A 243 5.11 -11.02 -14.42
C ALA A 243 4.61 -10.82 -12.99
N VAL A 244 3.44 -11.36 -12.66
CA VAL A 244 2.87 -11.33 -11.30
C VAL A 244 3.75 -12.09 -10.33
N LEU A 245 4.25 -13.27 -10.69
CA LEU A 245 5.16 -14.06 -9.86
C LEU A 245 6.45 -13.29 -9.57
N GLY A 246 7.08 -12.70 -10.60
CA GLY A 246 8.29 -11.89 -10.43
C GLY A 246 8.06 -10.68 -9.51
N ALA A 247 6.93 -9.98 -9.67
CA ALA A 247 6.55 -8.87 -8.80
C ALA A 247 6.27 -9.35 -7.36
N CYS A 248 5.60 -10.49 -7.18
CA CYS A 248 5.29 -11.06 -5.87
C CYS A 248 6.55 -11.55 -5.14
N LEU A 249 7.47 -12.24 -5.82
CA LEU A 249 8.76 -12.65 -5.24
C LEU A 249 9.60 -11.44 -4.85
N GLY A 250 9.67 -10.43 -5.74
CA GLY A 250 10.41 -9.20 -5.44
C GLY A 250 9.85 -8.45 -4.23
N VAL A 251 8.53 -8.25 -4.16
CA VAL A 251 7.92 -7.55 -3.03
C VAL A 251 7.96 -8.36 -1.75
N PHE A 252 7.84 -9.68 -1.81
CA PHE A 252 8.04 -10.57 -0.67
C PHE A 252 9.43 -10.35 -0.07
N ALA A 253 10.48 -10.41 -0.88
CA ALA A 253 11.85 -10.21 -0.42
C ALA A 253 12.10 -8.78 0.10
N ALA A 254 11.56 -7.76 -0.57
CA ALA A 254 11.67 -6.38 -0.12
C ALA A 254 10.98 -6.16 1.23
N PHE A 255 9.79 -6.73 1.43
CA PHE A 255 9.07 -6.63 2.69
C PHE A 255 9.66 -7.52 3.81
N SER A 256 10.44 -8.56 3.46
CA SER A 256 11.23 -9.31 4.44
C SER A 256 12.23 -8.41 5.15
N ILE A 257 12.87 -7.50 4.40
CA ILE A 257 13.75 -6.47 5.00
C ILE A 257 12.96 -5.53 5.92
N LEU A 258 11.80 -5.02 5.48
CA LEU A 258 10.97 -4.18 6.34
C LEU A 258 10.50 -4.92 7.60
N GLY A 259 10.19 -6.21 7.48
CA GLY A 259 9.84 -7.08 8.61
C GLY A 259 11.00 -7.23 9.61
N PHE A 260 12.21 -7.44 9.12
CA PHE A 260 13.42 -7.47 9.93
C PHE A 260 13.63 -6.15 10.68
N PHE A 261 13.53 -5.01 9.99
CA PHE A 261 13.63 -3.69 10.62
C PHE A 261 12.52 -3.41 11.63
N SER A 262 11.34 -3.97 11.43
CA SER A 262 10.18 -3.74 12.30
C SER A 262 10.11 -4.67 13.50
N SER A 263 10.84 -5.79 13.51
CA SER A 263 10.77 -6.78 14.59
C SER A 263 12.10 -6.99 15.31
N LEU A 264 13.18 -7.20 14.58
CA LEU A 264 14.45 -7.67 15.14
C LEU A 264 15.52 -6.58 15.28
N VAL A 265 15.46 -5.51 14.47
CA VAL A 265 16.45 -4.42 14.53
C VAL A 265 16.58 -3.80 15.93
N PRO A 266 15.49 -3.53 16.68
CA PRO A 266 15.63 -3.05 18.05
C PRO A 266 16.45 -4.00 18.94
N THR A 267 16.17 -5.28 18.88
CA THR A 267 16.90 -6.32 19.64
C THR A 267 18.36 -6.42 19.19
N PHE A 268 18.65 -6.36 17.89
CA PHE A 268 20.02 -6.40 17.37
C PHE A 268 20.84 -5.15 17.71
N LEU A 269 20.29 -3.96 17.50
CA LEU A 269 21.00 -2.73 17.84
C LEU A 269 21.29 -2.64 19.33
N HIS A 270 20.32 -3.03 20.16
CA HIS A 270 20.49 -3.00 21.61
C HIS A 270 21.39 -4.12 22.12
N GLY A 271 21.13 -5.38 21.70
CA GLY A 271 21.80 -6.56 22.25
C GLY A 271 23.18 -6.85 21.63
N ILE A 272 23.38 -6.58 20.34
CA ILE A 272 24.61 -6.95 19.61
C ILE A 272 25.52 -5.75 19.40
N LEU A 273 24.98 -4.60 18.95
CA LEU A 273 25.75 -3.40 18.71
C LEU A 273 25.87 -2.47 19.95
N GLY A 274 25.26 -2.83 21.08
CA GLY A 274 25.37 -2.10 22.33
C GLY A 274 24.72 -0.71 22.34
N VAL A 275 23.78 -0.45 21.39
CA VAL A 275 23.09 0.83 21.28
C VAL A 275 22.04 0.95 22.40
N ALA A 276 22.35 1.69 23.45
CA ALA A 276 21.43 1.88 24.58
C ALA A 276 20.31 2.90 24.29
N ASN A 277 20.54 3.85 23.40
CA ASN A 277 19.61 4.94 23.11
C ASN A 277 18.48 4.49 22.20
N LEU A 278 17.26 4.38 22.74
CA LEU A 278 16.05 3.97 21.99
C LEU A 278 15.65 4.96 20.89
N ALA A 279 16.03 6.25 21.01
CA ALA A 279 15.80 7.22 19.94
C ALA A 279 16.64 6.91 18.71
N LEU A 280 17.89 6.44 18.88
CA LEU A 280 18.75 6.01 17.78
C LEU A 280 18.22 4.73 17.11
N ILE A 281 17.69 3.79 17.90
CA ILE A 281 17.02 2.59 17.39
C ILE A 281 15.80 2.96 16.56
N GLY A 282 14.97 3.88 17.05
CA GLY A 282 13.82 4.40 16.31
C GLY A 282 14.23 5.12 15.03
N ALA A 283 15.31 5.92 15.09
CA ALA A 283 15.86 6.62 13.92
C ALA A 283 16.40 5.66 12.85
N ALA A 284 17.07 4.57 13.24
CA ALA A 284 17.53 3.56 12.31
C ALA A 284 16.35 2.87 11.59
N SER A 285 15.27 2.54 12.32
CA SER A 285 14.06 2.02 11.72
C SER A 285 13.36 3.06 10.83
N PHE A 286 13.32 4.33 11.22
CA PHE A 286 12.81 5.44 10.38
C PHE A 286 13.58 5.55 9.06
N LEU A 287 14.91 5.39 9.09
CA LEU A 287 15.79 5.58 7.95
C LEU A 287 15.43 4.68 6.76
N VAL A 288 15.12 3.40 6.99
CA VAL A 288 14.71 2.48 5.90
C VAL A 288 13.40 2.91 5.24
N PHE A 289 12.40 3.34 6.04
CA PHE A 289 11.11 3.75 5.52
C PHE A 289 11.16 5.08 4.78
N ILE A 290 11.87 6.08 5.31
CA ILE A 290 11.95 7.39 4.66
C ILE A 290 12.78 7.32 3.37
N THR A 291 13.84 6.53 3.35
CA THR A 291 14.63 6.28 2.15
C THR A 291 13.78 5.56 1.09
N ALA A 292 12.96 4.59 1.48
CA ALA A 292 12.02 3.93 0.57
C ALA A 292 10.98 4.93 0.03
N ALA A 293 10.43 5.81 0.86
CA ALA A 293 9.48 6.85 0.45
C ALA A 293 10.10 7.83 -0.56
N ILE A 294 11.30 8.33 -0.27
CA ILE A 294 12.04 9.24 -1.16
C ILE A 294 12.33 8.54 -2.50
N THR A 295 12.79 7.30 -2.45
CA THR A 295 13.10 6.53 -3.66
C THR A 295 11.87 6.25 -4.52
N GLN A 296 10.71 5.95 -3.90
CA GLN A 296 9.46 5.79 -4.63
C GLN A 296 9.08 7.08 -5.38
N ALA A 297 9.22 8.23 -4.74
CA ALA A 297 8.93 9.53 -5.35
C ALA A 297 9.95 9.88 -6.46
N ALA A 298 11.24 9.73 -6.20
CA ALA A 298 12.32 10.03 -7.13
C ALA A 298 12.29 9.13 -8.38
N SER A 299 11.95 7.84 -8.19
CA SER A 299 11.88 6.88 -9.29
C SER A 299 10.56 6.91 -10.06
N ALA A 300 9.61 7.81 -9.75
CA ALA A 300 8.26 7.83 -10.32
C ALA A 300 8.22 7.86 -11.87
N ARG A 301 9.24 8.41 -12.51
CA ARG A 301 9.36 8.50 -13.96
C ARG A 301 10.16 7.35 -14.60
N LEU A 302 10.82 6.51 -13.79
CA LEU A 302 11.63 5.41 -14.30
C LEU A 302 10.73 4.26 -14.80
N PRO A 303 11.09 3.59 -15.90
CA PRO A 303 10.40 2.38 -16.35
C PRO A 303 10.41 1.30 -15.27
N ALA A 304 9.28 0.60 -15.11
CA ALA A 304 9.13 -0.44 -14.07
C ALA A 304 10.24 -1.52 -14.16
N TYR A 305 10.56 -1.96 -15.37
CA TYR A 305 11.64 -2.94 -15.58
C TYR A 305 12.98 -2.47 -15.03
N ARG A 306 13.42 -1.23 -15.37
CA ARG A 306 14.69 -0.69 -14.87
C ARG A 306 14.70 -0.58 -13.35
N SER A 307 13.61 -0.10 -12.76
CA SER A 307 13.52 0.00 -11.29
C SER A 307 13.60 -1.38 -10.63
N MET A 308 12.96 -2.39 -11.20
CA MET A 308 12.98 -3.74 -10.65
C MET A 308 14.33 -4.44 -10.82
N SER A 309 14.94 -4.30 -12.01
CA SER A 309 16.26 -4.88 -12.32
C SER A 309 17.41 -4.24 -11.54
N THR A 310 17.27 -3.00 -11.08
CA THR A 310 18.24 -2.35 -10.19
C THR A 310 17.92 -2.62 -8.71
N GLY A 311 16.65 -2.64 -8.35
CA GLY A 311 16.23 -2.85 -6.95
C GLY A 311 16.57 -4.24 -6.40
N LEU A 312 16.39 -5.29 -7.20
CA LEU A 312 16.67 -6.66 -6.77
C LEU A 312 18.15 -6.91 -6.44
N PRO A 313 19.15 -6.54 -7.29
CA PRO A 313 20.56 -6.64 -6.89
C PRO A 313 20.93 -5.77 -5.69
N LEU A 314 20.37 -4.56 -5.58
CA LEU A 314 20.59 -3.72 -4.40
C LEU A 314 20.07 -4.37 -3.12
N LEU A 315 19.02 -5.19 -3.20
CA LEU A 315 18.52 -5.94 -2.05
C LEU A 315 19.53 -7.00 -1.58
N LEU A 316 20.23 -7.68 -2.51
CA LEU A 316 21.34 -8.60 -2.17
C LEU A 316 22.50 -7.86 -1.51
N VAL A 317 22.87 -6.68 -2.02
CA VAL A 317 23.90 -5.83 -1.40
C VAL A 317 23.49 -5.40 0.00
N CYS A 318 22.21 -5.05 0.20
CA CYS A 318 21.66 -4.72 1.52
C CYS A 318 21.79 -5.90 2.49
N LEU A 319 21.37 -7.10 2.07
CA LEU A 319 21.48 -8.31 2.92
C LEU A 319 22.92 -8.57 3.33
N ALA A 320 23.85 -8.54 2.36
CA ALA A 320 25.28 -8.72 2.63
C ALA A 320 25.85 -7.65 3.58
N ALA A 321 25.45 -6.38 3.40
CA ALA A 321 25.89 -5.29 4.26
C ALA A 321 25.34 -5.43 5.69
N LEU A 322 24.06 -5.80 5.86
CA LEU A 322 23.45 -5.98 7.17
C LEU A 322 24.10 -7.15 7.93
N GLU A 323 24.28 -8.29 7.27
CA GLU A 323 24.95 -9.44 7.88
C GLU A 323 26.41 -9.12 8.24
N SER A 324 27.17 -8.50 7.33
CA SER A 324 28.54 -8.06 7.62
C SER A 324 28.59 -7.08 8.78
N ALA A 325 27.60 -6.20 8.91
CA ALA A 325 27.51 -5.25 10.02
C ALA A 325 27.30 -5.94 11.37
N LEU A 326 26.50 -7.01 11.41
CA LEU A 326 26.25 -7.80 12.62
C LEU A 326 27.50 -8.56 13.05
N PHE A 327 28.21 -9.23 12.12
CA PHE A 327 29.45 -9.94 12.40
C PHE A 327 30.59 -9.00 12.81
N ALA A 328 30.75 -7.87 12.12
CA ALA A 328 31.78 -6.87 12.40
C ALA A 328 31.41 -5.93 13.57
N ARG A 329 30.19 -6.00 14.11
CA ARG A 329 29.63 -5.09 15.12
C ARG A 329 29.79 -3.61 14.74
N ALA A 330 29.61 -3.29 13.44
CA ALA A 330 29.88 -1.97 12.87
C ALA A 330 28.57 -1.21 12.58
N LEU A 331 28.22 -0.26 13.44
CA LEU A 331 26.98 0.54 13.30
C LEU A 331 26.93 1.31 11.98
N TRP A 332 28.06 1.88 11.51
CA TRP A 332 28.08 2.63 10.26
C TRP A 332 27.75 1.76 9.05
N LEU A 333 28.22 0.49 9.04
CA LEU A 333 27.90 -0.46 7.97
C LEU A 333 26.42 -0.87 8.02
N PHE A 334 25.86 -1.02 9.21
CA PHE A 334 24.44 -1.26 9.42
C PHE A 334 23.59 -0.11 8.85
N LEU A 335 23.95 1.14 9.14
CA LEU A 335 23.24 2.32 8.62
C LEU A 335 23.37 2.45 7.09
N ALA A 336 24.55 2.15 6.53
CA ALA A 336 24.75 2.12 5.08
C ALA A 336 23.86 1.04 4.42
N GLY A 337 23.85 -0.18 4.98
CA GLY A 337 22.95 -1.26 4.54
C GLY A 337 21.48 -0.87 4.64
N THR A 338 21.10 -0.14 5.69
CA THR A 338 19.73 0.39 5.88
C THR A 338 19.31 1.33 4.75
N VAL A 339 20.17 2.26 4.35
CA VAL A 339 19.92 3.18 3.23
C VAL A 339 19.78 2.42 1.92
N ILE A 340 20.72 1.50 1.63
CA ILE A 340 20.68 0.64 0.44
C ILE A 340 19.38 -0.17 0.40
N GLY A 341 18.99 -0.76 1.54
CA GLY A 341 17.74 -1.51 1.68
C GLY A 341 16.51 -0.66 1.42
N GLY A 342 16.46 0.55 1.96
CA GLY A 342 15.37 1.49 1.70
C GLY A 342 15.25 1.86 0.21
N VAL A 343 16.38 2.10 -0.47
CA VAL A 343 16.40 2.32 -1.93
C VAL A 343 15.86 1.11 -2.67
N ALA A 344 16.34 -0.09 -2.34
CA ALA A 344 15.90 -1.34 -2.96
C ALA A 344 14.39 -1.57 -2.79
N VAL A 345 13.89 -1.46 -1.54
CA VAL A 345 12.46 -1.59 -1.22
C VAL A 345 11.61 -0.60 -2.00
N GLY A 346 12.02 0.67 -2.05
CA GLY A 346 11.32 1.72 -2.77
C GLY A 346 11.19 1.43 -4.26
N LEU A 347 12.28 1.01 -4.91
CA LEU A 347 12.30 0.63 -6.33
C LEU A 347 11.42 -0.58 -6.61
N ILE A 348 11.54 -1.66 -5.83
CA ILE A 348 10.82 -2.92 -6.04
C ILE A 348 9.33 -2.74 -5.81
N PHE A 349 8.92 -2.14 -4.70
CA PHE A 349 7.51 -1.95 -4.37
C PHE A 349 6.79 -1.12 -5.43
N ARG A 350 7.36 0.03 -5.80
CA ARG A 350 6.77 0.91 -6.81
C ARG A 350 6.68 0.22 -8.17
N SER A 351 7.77 -0.40 -8.62
CA SER A 351 7.82 -1.05 -9.94
C SER A 351 6.86 -2.23 -10.03
N GLY A 352 6.81 -3.08 -9.00
CA GLY A 352 5.89 -4.22 -8.93
C GLY A 352 4.43 -3.79 -8.99
N LEU A 353 4.04 -2.81 -8.16
CA LEU A 353 2.66 -2.30 -8.13
C LEU A 353 2.29 -1.59 -9.44
N SER A 354 3.21 -0.81 -10.03
CA SER A 354 3.00 -0.14 -11.31
C SER A 354 2.79 -1.13 -12.45
N GLU A 355 3.61 -2.18 -12.51
CA GLU A 355 3.52 -3.20 -13.56
C GLU A 355 2.24 -4.03 -13.44
N ILE A 356 1.86 -4.41 -12.23
CA ILE A 356 0.58 -5.09 -11.98
C ILE A 356 -0.60 -4.24 -12.42
N ASN A 357 -0.61 -2.96 -12.07
CA ASN A 357 -1.69 -2.05 -12.47
C ASN A 357 -1.75 -1.81 -13.98
N ARG A 358 -0.61 -1.88 -14.67
CA ARG A 358 -0.50 -1.74 -16.12
C ARG A 358 -1.03 -2.96 -16.86
N LEU A 359 -0.72 -4.16 -16.36
CA LEU A 359 -1.05 -5.43 -17.02
C LEU A 359 -2.46 -5.93 -16.70
N ALA A 360 -2.98 -5.62 -15.52
CA ALA A 360 -4.25 -6.16 -15.04
C ALA A 360 -5.45 -5.53 -15.75
N GLU A 361 -6.31 -6.38 -16.32
CA GLU A 361 -7.62 -5.98 -16.82
C GLU A 361 -8.46 -5.33 -15.72
N PRO A 362 -9.30 -4.32 -16.02
CA PRO A 362 -10.10 -3.60 -15.03
C PRO A 362 -10.91 -4.52 -14.10
N ARG A 363 -11.50 -5.58 -14.65
CA ARG A 363 -12.34 -6.55 -13.90
C ARG A 363 -11.54 -7.45 -12.95
N ARG A 364 -10.25 -7.66 -13.21
CA ARG A 364 -9.38 -8.58 -12.43
C ARG A 364 -8.31 -7.84 -11.63
N ARG A 365 -8.19 -6.52 -11.81
CA ARG A 365 -7.15 -5.69 -11.17
C ARG A 365 -7.14 -5.83 -9.66
N ALA A 366 -8.30 -5.78 -9.01
CA ALA A 366 -8.41 -5.92 -7.56
C ALA A 366 -7.82 -7.26 -7.08
N ALA A 367 -8.13 -8.39 -7.76
CA ALA A 367 -7.61 -9.70 -7.38
C ALA A 367 -6.08 -9.80 -7.50
N VAL A 368 -5.50 -9.25 -8.58
CA VAL A 368 -4.04 -9.28 -8.80
C VAL A 368 -3.32 -8.37 -7.80
N VAL A 369 -3.85 -7.18 -7.54
CA VAL A 369 -3.31 -6.25 -6.54
C VAL A 369 -3.39 -6.86 -5.13
N SER A 370 -4.49 -7.53 -4.78
CA SER A 370 -4.61 -8.24 -3.49
C SER A 370 -3.59 -9.37 -3.37
N THR A 371 -3.30 -10.10 -4.46
CA THR A 371 -2.25 -11.13 -4.47
C THR A 371 -0.86 -10.52 -4.23
N PHE A 372 -0.56 -9.37 -4.83
CA PHE A 372 0.69 -8.65 -4.61
C PHE A 372 0.85 -8.20 -3.16
N PHE A 373 -0.19 -7.59 -2.57
CA PHE A 373 -0.15 -7.20 -1.16
C PHE A 373 -0.09 -8.41 -0.23
N ALA A 374 -0.76 -9.52 -0.56
CA ALA A 374 -0.64 -10.75 0.21
C ALA A 374 0.82 -11.25 0.23
N ALA A 375 1.50 -11.26 -0.91
CA ALA A 375 2.92 -11.59 -0.99
C ALA A 375 3.79 -10.61 -0.19
N ALA A 376 3.51 -9.30 -0.26
CA ALA A 376 4.21 -8.28 0.53
C ALA A 376 4.07 -8.53 2.03
N TYR A 377 2.84 -8.70 2.52
CA TYR A 377 2.62 -8.91 3.95
C TYR A 377 3.10 -10.28 4.44
N LEU A 378 3.06 -11.33 3.62
CA LEU A 378 3.70 -12.61 3.95
C LEU A 378 5.22 -12.43 4.09
N GLY A 379 5.85 -11.66 3.19
CA GLY A 379 7.26 -11.28 3.32
C GLY A 379 7.54 -10.49 4.60
N LEU A 380 6.65 -9.59 4.97
CA LEU A 380 6.77 -8.77 6.19
C LEU A 380 6.76 -9.62 7.47
N GLY A 381 5.96 -10.69 7.53
CA GLY A 381 5.76 -11.47 8.76
C GLY A 381 6.51 -12.79 8.82
N LEU A 382 6.55 -13.55 7.73
CA LEU A 382 7.06 -14.93 7.74
C LEU A 382 8.58 -15.02 8.01
N PRO A 383 9.47 -14.29 7.31
CA PRO A 383 10.90 -14.38 7.56
C PRO A 383 11.32 -13.94 8.97
N PRO A 384 10.80 -12.86 9.56
CA PRO A 384 11.08 -12.54 10.96
C PRO A 384 10.68 -13.65 11.94
N VAL A 385 9.51 -14.28 11.74
CA VAL A 385 9.09 -15.41 12.61
C VAL A 385 10.02 -16.59 12.46
N LEU A 386 10.45 -16.90 11.23
CA LEU A 386 11.46 -17.95 11.00
C LEU A 386 12.79 -17.63 11.70
N THR A 387 13.25 -16.36 11.61
CA THR A 387 14.44 -15.92 12.36
C THR A 387 14.25 -16.12 13.87
N GLY A 388 13.09 -15.73 14.40
CA GLY A 388 12.76 -15.92 15.82
C GLY A 388 12.74 -17.39 16.25
N LEU A 389 12.23 -18.30 15.41
CA LEU A 389 12.22 -19.74 15.66
C LEU A 389 13.63 -20.33 15.63
N ILE A 390 14.40 -20.03 14.59
CA ILE A 390 15.77 -20.54 14.41
C ILE A 390 16.67 -20.00 15.52
N SER A 391 16.44 -18.76 15.98
CA SER A 391 17.25 -18.15 17.03
C SER A 391 17.23 -18.88 18.36
N GLN A 392 16.22 -19.70 18.63
CA GLN A 392 16.13 -20.53 19.81
C GLN A 392 17.14 -21.68 19.79
N ALA A 393 17.53 -22.16 18.60
CA ALA A 393 18.46 -23.28 18.44
C ALA A 393 19.90 -22.83 18.24
N VAL A 394 20.14 -21.75 17.46
CA VAL A 394 21.49 -21.36 17.03
C VAL A 394 21.91 -19.94 17.47
N GLY A 395 21.03 -19.23 18.17
CA GLY A 395 21.26 -17.83 18.53
C GLY A 395 20.82 -16.84 17.44
N THR A 396 20.75 -15.55 17.80
CA THR A 396 20.11 -14.54 16.96
C THR A 396 20.94 -14.15 15.73
N VAL A 397 22.27 -14.14 15.82
CA VAL A 397 23.15 -13.77 14.69
C VAL A 397 23.13 -14.85 13.62
N ASP A 398 23.32 -16.12 14.02
CA ASP A 398 23.31 -17.23 13.07
C ASP A 398 21.92 -17.42 12.45
N ALA A 399 20.86 -17.23 13.24
CA ALA A 399 19.48 -17.25 12.73
C ALA A 399 19.21 -16.17 11.67
N SER A 400 19.78 -14.96 11.86
CA SER A 400 19.66 -13.91 10.84
C SER A 400 20.39 -14.28 9.55
N ALA A 401 21.58 -14.86 9.65
CA ALA A 401 22.35 -15.32 8.49
C ALA A 401 21.61 -16.40 7.68
N TRP A 402 21.00 -17.39 8.36
CA TRP A 402 20.17 -18.40 7.70
C TRP A 402 18.98 -17.78 6.97
N THR A 403 18.25 -16.86 7.62
CA THR A 403 17.06 -16.23 7.04
C THR A 403 17.43 -15.29 5.91
N SER A 404 18.55 -14.57 6.02
CA SER A 404 19.09 -13.73 4.97
C SER A 404 19.54 -14.55 3.76
N GLY A 405 20.14 -15.73 3.97
CA GLY A 405 20.47 -16.67 2.91
C GLY A 405 19.21 -17.15 2.15
N ILE A 406 18.17 -17.55 2.87
CA ILE A 406 16.89 -17.94 2.27
C ILE A 406 16.27 -16.77 1.49
N THR A 407 16.26 -15.57 2.08
CA THR A 407 15.74 -14.37 1.40
C THR A 407 16.57 -14.05 0.17
N GLY A 408 17.89 -14.19 0.22
CA GLY A 408 18.79 -14.02 -0.91
C GLY A 408 18.49 -14.98 -2.07
N LEU A 409 18.19 -16.25 -1.77
CA LEU A 409 17.76 -17.24 -2.77
C LEU A 409 16.43 -16.82 -3.42
N ILE A 410 15.47 -16.30 -2.65
CA ILE A 410 14.21 -15.78 -3.18
C ILE A 410 14.46 -14.58 -4.09
N VAL A 411 15.38 -13.67 -3.72
CA VAL A 411 15.79 -12.54 -4.57
C VAL A 411 16.42 -13.04 -5.87
N ALA A 412 17.32 -14.03 -5.81
CA ALA A 412 17.92 -14.61 -7.00
C ALA A 412 16.88 -15.26 -7.93
N ALA A 413 15.91 -15.98 -7.36
CA ALA A 413 14.78 -16.53 -8.12
C ALA A 413 13.93 -15.40 -8.76
N ALA A 414 13.66 -14.31 -8.01
CA ALA A 414 12.95 -13.15 -8.55
C ALA A 414 13.70 -12.50 -9.71
N ILE A 415 15.03 -12.36 -9.62
CA ILE A 415 15.88 -11.84 -10.71
C ILE A 415 15.71 -12.71 -11.96
N VAL A 416 15.83 -14.03 -11.84
CA VAL A 416 15.70 -14.97 -12.97
C VAL A 416 14.31 -14.86 -13.61
N VAL A 417 13.24 -14.82 -12.79
CA VAL A 417 11.88 -14.70 -13.31
C VAL A 417 11.66 -13.36 -14.02
N VAL A 418 12.14 -12.25 -13.44
CA VAL A 418 12.03 -10.92 -14.02
C VAL A 418 12.80 -10.83 -15.34
N LEU A 419 14.04 -11.33 -15.39
CA LEU A 419 14.84 -11.34 -16.62
C LEU A 419 14.17 -12.17 -17.73
N ARG A 420 13.60 -13.33 -17.41
CA ARG A 420 12.86 -14.15 -18.38
C ARG A 420 11.55 -13.51 -18.83
N ALA A 421 10.80 -12.90 -17.91
CA ALA A 421 9.51 -12.28 -18.22
C ALA A 421 9.65 -11.00 -19.07
N PHE A 422 10.73 -10.25 -18.88
CA PHE A 422 10.96 -8.96 -19.55
C PHE A 422 12.10 -8.98 -20.59
N GLY A 423 12.95 -10.00 -20.58
CA GLY A 423 14.07 -10.18 -21.52
C GLY A 423 13.67 -10.86 -22.83
N ALA A 424 12.47 -11.43 -22.92
CA ALA A 424 11.96 -11.96 -24.18
C ALA A 424 11.66 -10.80 -25.14
N PRO A 425 12.21 -10.82 -26.39
CA PRO A 425 11.91 -9.78 -27.37
C PRO A 425 10.40 -9.75 -27.63
N ARG A 426 9.80 -8.55 -27.58
CA ARG A 426 8.36 -8.29 -27.80
C ARG A 426 7.85 -8.60 -29.20
N SER A 427 8.57 -9.41 -30.00
CA SER A 427 8.27 -9.76 -31.36
C SER A 427 7.16 -10.79 -31.57
N ALA A 428 6.44 -11.19 -30.53
CA ALA A 428 5.40 -12.21 -30.63
C ALA A 428 4.00 -11.79 -30.13
N MET A 429 3.71 -10.49 -30.04
CA MET A 429 2.30 -10.09 -29.91
C MET A 429 1.79 -9.80 -31.32
N PRO A 430 0.89 -10.64 -31.89
CA PRO A 430 0.25 -10.31 -33.16
C PRO A 430 -0.41 -8.93 -32.97
N PRO A 431 -0.34 -8.04 -33.98
CA PRO A 431 -1.10 -6.81 -33.93
C PRO A 431 -2.56 -7.19 -33.67
N SER A 432 -3.16 -6.55 -32.68
CA SER A 432 -4.61 -6.62 -32.49
C SER A 432 -5.21 -6.19 -33.83
N THR A 433 -5.65 -7.15 -34.64
CA THR A 433 -6.49 -6.84 -35.77
C THR A 433 -7.67 -6.07 -35.22
N PRO A 434 -7.92 -4.85 -35.65
CA PRO A 434 -9.21 -4.23 -35.40
C PRO A 434 -10.21 -5.21 -36.00
N SER A 435 -11.12 -5.72 -35.24
CA SER A 435 -12.28 -6.43 -35.77
C SER A 435 -13.17 -5.39 -36.41
N ASP A 436 -12.81 -4.98 -37.63
CA ASP A 436 -13.66 -4.30 -38.58
C ASP A 436 -14.72 -5.28 -39.08
N SER A 437 -15.61 -5.66 -38.20
CA SER A 437 -16.81 -6.43 -38.58
C SER A 437 -18.00 -6.09 -37.68
N TRP A 438 -18.16 -4.81 -37.39
CA TRP A 438 -19.50 -4.28 -37.16
C TRP A 438 -19.96 -3.64 -38.48
N CYS A 439 -19.97 -4.44 -39.57
CA CYS A 439 -20.87 -4.14 -40.69
C CYS A 439 -22.28 -4.20 -40.13
N CYS A 440 -22.95 -3.06 -40.08
CA CYS A 440 -24.38 -3.01 -39.97
C CYS A 440 -24.99 -3.99 -41.00
N PRO A 441 -25.89 -4.88 -40.59
CA PRO A 441 -26.65 -5.60 -41.59
C PRO A 441 -27.38 -4.57 -42.45
N ALA A 442 -27.09 -4.62 -43.74
CA ALA A 442 -27.84 -3.83 -44.72
C ALA A 442 -29.32 -4.19 -44.56
N GLU A 443 -30.14 -3.21 -44.28
CA GLU A 443 -31.59 -3.30 -44.26
C GLU A 443 -32.05 -3.78 -45.65
N PRO A 444 -32.77 -4.88 -45.77
CA PRO A 444 -33.26 -5.30 -47.10
C PRO A 444 -34.30 -4.33 -47.61
N ALA A 445 -33.97 -3.65 -48.73
CA ALA A 445 -34.77 -2.68 -49.43
C ALA A 445 -36.02 -3.26 -50.11
N ASP A 446 -36.51 -4.44 -49.72
CA ASP A 446 -37.61 -5.17 -50.39
C ASP A 446 -38.97 -5.17 -49.69
N LEU A 447 -39.15 -4.36 -48.63
CA LEU A 447 -40.45 -4.29 -47.93
C LEU A 447 -41.34 -3.09 -48.28
N LEU A 448 -40.99 -2.30 -49.29
CA LEU A 448 -41.81 -1.15 -49.73
C LEU A 448 -42.52 -1.32 -51.09
N ARG A 449 -42.58 -2.53 -51.68
CA ARG A 449 -43.28 -2.79 -52.95
C ARG A 449 -44.54 -3.63 -52.86
N SER A 450 -45.20 -3.77 -51.73
CA SER A 450 -46.40 -4.58 -51.59
C SER A 450 -47.54 -3.84 -50.90
N ARG A 451 -47.78 -2.57 -51.25
CA ARG A 451 -49.04 -1.87 -50.94
C ARG A 451 -49.37 -0.83 -52.02
N ALA A 452 -49.52 -1.34 -53.23
CA ALA A 452 -50.25 -0.66 -54.30
C ALA A 452 -50.73 -1.71 -55.25
N ASP A 453 -51.80 -2.38 -54.88
CA ASP A 453 -52.89 -2.93 -55.73
C ASP A 453 -54.09 -3.22 -54.83
#